data_113f5d1024378e7e6cad14cff2879595
#
_entry.id   113f5d1024378e7e6cad14cff2879595
#
_cell.length_a   1.000
_cell.length_b   1.000
_cell.length_c   1.000
_cell.angle_alpha   90.00
_cell.angle_beta   90.00
_cell.angle_gamma   90.00
#
_symmetry.space_group_name_H-M   'P 1'
#
loop_
_entity.id
_entity.type
_entity.pdbx_description
1 polymer ?
#
loop_
_entity_poly.entity_id
_entity_poly.type
_entity_poly.pdbx_seq_one_letter_code
_entity_poly.pdbx_strand_id
1 'polypeptide(L)'
;CLYVNMNNFYFQCRGIADFAGEFYKKGGRVLLIDQVFKQAEWSKELKRIYNEYPGLKIVFTGSSVMRLKEENPELYNIVHSYNLRGFSFREYLNLLTGNSFKAYTLDEILNNHERIIKQILPKVSPTRYFQDYLHHGFYPFFTEHRNYSENLLKTMNMMTEVDILLIKQIELKYLPKIKKLFYLLSVERQKTPNISQLAGDIETSRATVMNYIKYLADARLINMIYPVGQQFPKKPAKIMLHNSNLMYAIYPIK
;
A
#
# COMPACT_ATOMS: atom_id res chain seq x y z
N CYS A 1 -26.17 -1.50 -7.44
CA CYS A 1 -24.72 -1.54 -7.19
C CYS A 1 -24.10 -2.57 -8.13
N LEU A 2 -22.96 -2.22 -8.72
CA LEU A 2 -22.20 -3.11 -9.60
C LEU A 2 -20.71 -2.97 -9.28
N TYR A 3 -20.00 -4.10 -9.19
CA TYR A 3 -18.55 -4.17 -9.10
C TYR A 3 -17.94 -4.53 -10.46
N VAL A 4 -16.90 -3.82 -10.84
CA VAL A 4 -16.12 -4.09 -12.05
C VAL A 4 -14.63 -3.99 -11.76
N ASN A 5 -13.83 -4.84 -12.41
CA ASN A 5 -12.38 -4.84 -12.29
C ASN A 5 -11.75 -4.48 -13.63
N MET A 6 -10.86 -3.49 -13.64
CA MET A 6 -10.23 -2.99 -14.86
C MET A 6 -9.21 -3.94 -15.48
N ASN A 7 -8.87 -5.05 -14.80
CA ASN A 7 -8.12 -6.15 -15.42
C ASN A 7 -8.95 -7.01 -16.39
N ASN A 8 -10.27 -6.85 -16.42
CA ASN A 8 -11.12 -7.60 -17.33
C ASN A 8 -10.87 -7.14 -18.77
N PHE A 9 -10.68 -8.09 -19.69
CA PHE A 9 -10.45 -7.81 -21.11
C PHE A 9 -11.55 -6.97 -21.77
N TYR A 10 -12.76 -7.01 -21.25
CA TYR A 10 -13.85 -6.13 -21.69
C TYR A 10 -13.46 -4.64 -21.69
N PHE A 11 -12.70 -4.19 -20.72
CA PHE A 11 -12.25 -2.82 -20.59
C PHE A 11 -11.02 -2.46 -21.44
N GLN A 12 -10.45 -3.43 -22.18
CA GLN A 12 -9.40 -3.13 -23.17
C GLN A 12 -9.97 -2.42 -24.41
N CYS A 13 -11.27 -2.65 -24.69
CA CYS A 13 -11.96 -2.10 -25.86
C CYS A 13 -13.02 -1.05 -25.48
N ARG A 14 -13.18 -0.73 -24.20
CA ARG A 14 -14.24 0.15 -23.73
C ARG A 14 -13.80 1.00 -22.54
N GLY A 15 -14.02 2.33 -22.65
CA GLY A 15 -13.72 3.28 -21.59
C GLY A 15 -14.67 3.15 -20.38
N ILE A 16 -14.19 3.61 -19.22
CA ILE A 16 -14.96 3.59 -17.96
C ILE A 16 -16.19 4.48 -18.08
N ALA A 17 -16.06 5.65 -18.73
CA ALA A 17 -17.13 6.63 -18.84
C ALA A 17 -18.31 6.11 -19.67
N ASP A 18 -18.02 5.46 -20.80
CA ASP A 18 -19.06 4.90 -21.66
C ASP A 18 -19.80 3.76 -20.98
N PHE A 19 -19.08 2.92 -20.24
CA PHE A 19 -19.67 1.87 -19.42
C PHE A 19 -20.54 2.44 -18.29
N ALA A 20 -20.04 3.43 -17.57
CA ALA A 20 -20.77 4.08 -16.47
C ALA A 20 -22.06 4.76 -16.95
N GLY A 21 -22.01 5.41 -18.15
CA GLY A 21 -23.17 6.03 -18.77
C GLY A 21 -24.26 5.02 -19.12
N GLU A 22 -23.89 3.87 -19.71
CA GLU A 22 -24.85 2.80 -20.00
C GLU A 22 -25.44 2.21 -18.69
N PHE A 23 -24.61 1.95 -17.71
CA PHE A 23 -25.04 1.47 -16.40
C PHE A 23 -26.03 2.42 -15.73
N TYR A 24 -25.74 3.73 -15.76
CA TYR A 24 -26.62 4.76 -15.19
C TYR A 24 -27.96 4.83 -15.91
N LYS A 25 -27.97 4.81 -17.26
CA LYS A 25 -29.20 4.81 -18.08
C LYS A 25 -30.08 3.59 -17.81
N LYS A 26 -29.48 2.43 -17.47
CA LYS A 26 -30.19 1.20 -17.06
C LYS A 26 -30.65 1.22 -15.60
N GLY A 27 -30.58 2.36 -14.91
CA GLY A 27 -31.04 2.50 -13.52
C GLY A 27 -29.96 2.24 -12.47
N GLY A 28 -28.72 1.99 -12.84
CA GLY A 28 -27.59 1.85 -11.92
C GLY A 28 -27.32 3.11 -11.12
N ARG A 29 -26.94 2.99 -9.86
CA ARG A 29 -26.69 4.15 -8.97
C ARG A 29 -25.38 4.09 -8.19
N VAL A 30 -24.77 2.93 -8.05
CA VAL A 30 -23.51 2.74 -7.33
C VAL A 30 -22.60 1.86 -8.17
N LEU A 31 -21.43 2.36 -8.52
CA LEU A 31 -20.41 1.66 -9.31
C LEU A 31 -19.13 1.54 -8.47
N LEU A 32 -18.67 0.30 -8.29
CA LEU A 32 -17.41 -0.03 -7.63
C LEU A 32 -16.40 -0.42 -8.70
N ILE A 33 -15.34 0.37 -8.84
CA ILE A 33 -14.33 0.20 -9.89
C ILE A 33 -13.00 -0.20 -9.26
N ASP A 34 -12.52 -1.38 -9.53
CA ASP A 34 -11.27 -1.88 -8.98
C ASP A 34 -10.13 -1.71 -9.97
N GLN A 35 -8.97 -1.29 -9.45
CA GLN A 35 -7.72 -1.08 -10.18
C GLN A 35 -7.82 -0.09 -11.35
N VAL A 36 -8.40 1.10 -11.11
CA VAL A 36 -8.63 2.13 -12.15
C VAL A 36 -7.38 2.47 -12.98
N PHE A 37 -6.19 2.42 -12.39
CA PHE A 37 -4.92 2.74 -13.04
C PHE A 37 -4.53 1.81 -14.20
N LYS A 38 -5.27 0.70 -14.38
CA LYS A 38 -5.12 -0.18 -15.56
C LYS A 38 -5.71 0.41 -16.83
N GLN A 39 -6.55 1.45 -16.71
CA GLN A 39 -7.10 2.18 -17.84
C GLN A 39 -6.28 3.44 -18.13
N ALA A 40 -5.99 3.69 -19.40
CA ALA A 40 -5.44 4.96 -19.82
C ALA A 40 -6.45 6.08 -19.51
N GLU A 41 -5.96 7.28 -19.17
CA GLU A 41 -6.78 8.49 -18.94
C GLU A 41 -7.90 8.31 -17.88
N TRP A 42 -7.80 7.30 -17.01
CA TRP A 42 -8.82 6.92 -16.03
C TRP A 42 -9.30 8.11 -15.17
N SER A 43 -8.41 9.01 -14.79
CA SER A 43 -8.75 10.17 -13.95
C SER A 43 -9.62 11.17 -14.68
N LYS A 44 -9.35 11.40 -15.97
CA LYS A 44 -10.19 12.26 -16.84
C LYS A 44 -11.55 11.62 -17.08
N GLU A 45 -11.60 10.31 -17.28
CA GLU A 45 -12.86 9.58 -17.41
C GLU A 45 -13.70 9.65 -16.14
N LEU A 46 -13.10 9.49 -14.96
CA LEU A 46 -13.81 9.69 -13.68
C LEU A 46 -14.34 11.12 -13.53
N LYS A 47 -13.55 12.12 -13.91
CA LYS A 47 -14.01 13.51 -13.93
C LYS A 47 -15.20 13.71 -14.87
N ARG A 48 -15.16 13.13 -16.06
CA ARG A 48 -16.26 13.16 -17.03
C ARG A 48 -17.53 12.54 -16.43
N ILE A 49 -17.41 11.34 -15.83
CA ILE A 49 -18.57 10.68 -15.20
C ILE A 49 -19.17 11.54 -14.08
N TYR A 50 -18.32 12.12 -13.23
CA TYR A 50 -18.77 13.00 -12.14
C TYR A 50 -19.61 14.18 -12.66
N ASN A 51 -19.22 14.77 -13.78
CA ASN A 51 -19.93 15.90 -14.37
C ASN A 51 -21.21 15.47 -15.11
N GLU A 52 -21.17 14.37 -15.87
CA GLU A 52 -22.29 13.91 -16.71
C GLU A 52 -23.37 13.16 -15.93
N TYR A 53 -23.00 12.49 -14.84
CA TYR A 53 -23.90 11.62 -14.08
C TYR A 53 -23.87 11.91 -12.57
N PRO A 54 -24.35 13.10 -12.12
CA PRO A 54 -24.22 13.51 -10.70
C PRO A 54 -24.98 12.60 -9.71
N GLY A 55 -25.92 11.79 -10.20
CA GLY A 55 -26.62 10.78 -9.38
C GLY A 55 -25.91 9.44 -9.26
N LEU A 56 -24.76 9.23 -9.93
CA LEU A 56 -23.97 8.02 -9.87
C LEU A 56 -22.89 8.13 -8.78
N LYS A 57 -23.01 7.31 -7.76
CA LYS A 57 -21.96 7.17 -6.73
C LYS A 57 -20.87 6.23 -7.21
N ILE A 58 -19.63 6.68 -7.18
CA ILE A 58 -18.46 5.88 -7.58
C ILE A 58 -17.56 5.66 -6.39
N VAL A 59 -17.16 4.42 -6.17
CA VAL A 59 -16.04 4.05 -5.31
C VAL A 59 -15.02 3.34 -6.18
N PHE A 60 -13.78 3.77 -6.14
CA PHE A 60 -12.73 3.15 -6.94
C PHE A 60 -11.48 2.84 -6.12
N THR A 61 -10.74 1.83 -6.55
CA THR A 61 -9.45 1.48 -5.95
C THR A 61 -8.31 1.75 -6.90
N GLY A 62 -7.15 2.03 -6.31
CA GLY A 62 -5.88 2.18 -7.00
C GLY A 62 -4.77 1.46 -6.25
N SER A 63 -3.56 1.52 -6.82
CA SER A 63 -2.35 1.03 -6.16
C SER A 63 -1.84 2.03 -5.11
N SER A 64 -1.12 1.54 -4.09
CA SER A 64 -0.40 2.39 -3.14
C SER A 64 0.66 3.27 -3.80
N VAL A 65 1.17 2.87 -4.97
CA VAL A 65 2.15 3.65 -5.76
C VAL A 65 1.55 4.94 -6.31
N MET A 66 0.22 4.98 -6.47
CA MET A 66 -0.48 6.16 -6.98
C MET A 66 -0.48 7.27 -5.95
N ARG A 67 -0.07 8.46 -6.37
CA ARG A 67 -0.28 9.72 -5.66
C ARG A 67 -1.56 10.35 -6.17
N LEU A 68 -2.69 9.82 -5.70
CA LEU A 68 -4.01 10.05 -6.29
C LEU A 68 -4.30 11.53 -6.59
N LYS A 69 -4.08 12.40 -5.63
CA LYS A 69 -4.40 13.82 -5.79
C LYS A 69 -3.25 14.62 -6.39
N GLU A 70 -2.00 14.30 -6.02
CA GLU A 70 -0.83 15.04 -6.50
C GLU A 70 -0.57 14.82 -7.98
N GLU A 71 -0.83 13.62 -8.50
CA GLU A 71 -0.60 13.25 -9.90
C GLU A 71 -1.86 13.42 -10.77
N ASN A 72 -3.05 13.71 -10.17
CA ASN A 72 -4.33 13.87 -10.88
C ASN A 72 -5.09 15.09 -10.35
N PRO A 73 -4.68 16.31 -10.72
CA PRO A 73 -5.25 17.54 -10.19
C PRO A 73 -6.75 17.71 -10.51
N GLU A 74 -7.23 17.10 -11.58
CA GLU A 74 -8.65 17.10 -11.96
C GLU A 74 -9.57 16.41 -10.95
N LEU A 75 -9.01 15.53 -10.10
CA LEU A 75 -9.75 14.83 -9.06
C LEU A 75 -9.67 15.51 -7.68
N TYR A 76 -8.87 16.57 -7.53
CA TYR A 76 -8.52 17.13 -6.23
C TYR A 76 -9.74 17.52 -5.37
N ASN A 77 -10.74 18.17 -5.99
CA ASN A 77 -11.92 18.71 -5.29
C ASN A 77 -13.14 17.78 -5.33
N ILE A 78 -13.09 16.67 -6.04
CA ILE A 78 -14.26 15.80 -6.25
C ILE A 78 -14.10 14.41 -5.61
N VAL A 79 -12.92 14.07 -5.13
CA VAL A 79 -12.63 12.75 -4.57
C VAL A 79 -12.24 12.84 -3.10
N HIS A 80 -12.86 12.00 -2.27
CA HIS A 80 -12.41 11.70 -0.92
C HIS A 80 -11.49 10.48 -0.96
N SER A 81 -10.21 10.69 -0.60
CA SER A 81 -9.20 9.63 -0.61
C SER A 81 -9.05 8.99 0.76
N TYR A 82 -9.12 7.66 0.80
CA TYR A 82 -8.88 6.86 1.98
C TYR A 82 -7.67 5.96 1.77
N ASN A 83 -6.81 5.89 2.77
CA ASN A 83 -5.65 5.01 2.78
C ASN A 83 -5.99 3.74 3.58
N LEU A 84 -6.19 2.63 2.89
CA LEU A 84 -6.29 1.32 3.54
C LEU A 84 -4.88 0.87 3.93
N ARG A 85 -4.66 0.73 5.23
CA ARG A 85 -3.39 0.23 5.80
C ARG A 85 -3.56 -1.24 6.18
N GLY A 86 -2.45 -1.93 6.38
CA GLY A 86 -2.48 -3.25 7.01
C GLY A 86 -3.00 -3.19 8.45
N PHE A 87 -3.29 -4.35 9.02
CA PHE A 87 -3.80 -4.45 10.39
C PHE A 87 -2.81 -3.90 11.42
N SER A 88 -3.29 -3.09 12.33
CA SER A 88 -2.59 -2.84 13.60
C SER A 88 -2.63 -4.10 14.47
N PHE A 89 -1.73 -4.20 15.44
CA PHE A 89 -1.74 -5.32 16.39
C PHE A 89 -3.08 -5.43 17.14
N ARG A 90 -3.71 -4.32 17.47
CA ARG A 90 -5.03 -4.30 18.10
C ARG A 90 -6.12 -4.91 17.18
N GLU A 91 -6.13 -4.55 15.92
CA GLU A 91 -7.11 -5.09 14.95
C GLU A 91 -6.88 -6.57 14.69
N TYR A 92 -5.62 -6.99 14.59
CA TYR A 92 -5.23 -8.40 14.52
C TYR A 92 -5.74 -9.19 15.73
N LEU A 93 -5.50 -8.69 16.96
CA LEU A 93 -6.01 -9.32 18.18
C LEU A 93 -7.54 -9.40 18.20
N ASN A 94 -8.22 -8.31 17.84
CA ASN A 94 -9.68 -8.27 17.81
C ASN A 94 -10.23 -9.35 16.87
N LEU A 95 -9.64 -9.48 15.68
CA LEU A 95 -10.09 -10.45 14.70
C LEU A 95 -9.85 -11.90 15.15
N LEU A 96 -8.66 -12.21 15.67
CA LEU A 96 -8.32 -13.57 16.09
C LEU A 96 -9.06 -14.04 17.35
N THR A 97 -9.33 -13.12 18.27
CA THR A 97 -9.89 -13.49 19.59
C THR A 97 -11.37 -13.16 19.73
N GLY A 98 -12.00 -12.60 18.68
CA GLY A 98 -13.41 -12.19 18.71
C GLY A 98 -13.67 -11.01 19.67
N ASN A 99 -12.62 -10.30 20.12
CA ASN A 99 -12.74 -9.14 20.98
C ASN A 99 -12.99 -7.87 20.17
N SER A 100 -13.37 -6.78 20.88
CA SER A 100 -13.58 -5.46 20.30
C SER A 100 -12.86 -4.40 21.13
N PHE A 101 -11.51 -4.54 21.26
CA PHE A 101 -10.70 -3.55 21.96
C PHE A 101 -10.72 -2.24 21.18
N LYS A 102 -11.03 -1.14 21.87
CA LYS A 102 -11.01 0.20 21.25
C LYS A 102 -9.58 0.71 21.04
N ALA A 103 -9.43 1.69 20.17
CA ALA A 103 -8.20 2.47 20.08
C ALA A 103 -8.14 3.44 21.28
N TYR A 104 -6.92 3.67 21.76
CA TYR A 104 -6.61 4.66 22.79
C TYR A 104 -5.64 5.68 22.22
N THR A 105 -5.82 6.95 22.60
CA THR A 105 -4.85 7.99 22.30
C THR A 105 -3.59 7.81 23.15
N LEU A 106 -2.49 8.46 22.74
CA LEU A 106 -1.26 8.45 23.54
C LEU A 106 -1.50 8.98 24.95
N ASP A 107 -2.25 10.09 25.09
CA ASP A 107 -2.57 10.68 26.38
C ASP A 107 -3.42 9.74 27.26
N GLU A 108 -4.40 9.04 26.67
CA GLU A 108 -5.17 8.02 27.40
C GLU A 108 -4.26 6.90 27.92
N ILE A 109 -3.29 6.45 27.10
CA ILE A 109 -2.34 5.39 27.49
C ILE A 109 -1.44 5.89 28.61
N LEU A 110 -0.85 7.09 28.48
CA LEU A 110 0.08 7.63 29.47
C LEU A 110 -0.60 7.87 30.84
N ASN A 111 -1.84 8.38 30.83
CA ASN A 111 -2.54 8.76 32.06
C ASN A 111 -3.40 7.63 32.66
N ASN A 112 -3.77 6.61 31.89
CA ASN A 112 -4.74 5.59 32.31
C ASN A 112 -4.28 4.14 31.99
N HIS A 113 -2.98 3.89 31.80
CA HIS A 113 -2.48 2.58 31.38
C HIS A 113 -2.92 1.44 32.30
N GLU A 114 -2.93 1.63 33.64
CA GLU A 114 -3.36 0.60 34.58
C GLU A 114 -4.82 0.19 34.38
N ARG A 115 -5.72 1.17 34.15
CA ARG A 115 -7.13 0.89 33.87
C ARG A 115 -7.31 0.16 32.54
N ILE A 116 -6.54 0.57 31.53
CA ILE A 116 -6.56 -0.06 30.20
C ILE A 116 -6.09 -1.51 30.30
N ILE A 117 -4.99 -1.75 31.01
CA ILE A 117 -4.45 -3.11 31.22
C ILE A 117 -5.48 -4.01 31.91
N LYS A 118 -6.14 -3.52 32.96
CA LYS A 118 -7.21 -4.27 33.67
C LYS A 118 -8.41 -4.64 32.79
N GLN A 119 -8.63 -3.91 31.69
CA GLN A 119 -9.68 -4.23 30.72
C GLN A 119 -9.25 -5.26 29.66
N ILE A 120 -7.96 -5.35 29.37
CA ILE A 120 -7.42 -6.18 28.28
C ILE A 120 -6.93 -7.54 28.81
N LEU A 121 -6.08 -7.55 29.83
CA LEU A 121 -5.41 -8.77 30.30
C LEU A 121 -6.34 -9.91 30.74
N PRO A 122 -7.52 -9.64 31.37
CA PRO A 122 -8.45 -10.73 31.69
C PRO A 122 -9.06 -11.42 30.47
N LYS A 123 -9.04 -10.77 29.30
CA LYS A 123 -9.62 -11.27 28.05
C LYS A 123 -8.60 -11.90 27.14
N VAL A 124 -7.36 -11.43 27.14
CA VAL A 124 -6.31 -11.89 26.25
C VAL A 124 -4.93 -11.58 26.84
N SER A 125 -3.95 -12.44 26.57
CA SER A 125 -2.53 -12.16 26.80
C SER A 125 -1.90 -11.64 25.51
N PRO A 126 -1.71 -10.31 25.32
CA PRO A 126 -1.26 -9.76 24.04
C PRO A 126 0.12 -10.27 23.62
N THR A 127 1.04 -10.46 24.58
CA THR A 127 2.40 -10.89 24.31
C THR A 127 2.46 -12.25 23.62
N ARG A 128 1.49 -13.15 23.89
CA ARG A 128 1.39 -14.48 23.25
C ARG A 128 1.15 -14.38 21.73
N TYR A 129 0.47 -13.33 21.28
CA TYR A 129 0.11 -13.14 19.88
C TYR A 129 1.07 -12.18 19.15
N PHE A 130 1.94 -11.48 19.88
CA PHE A 130 2.74 -10.43 19.30
C PHE A 130 3.80 -10.96 18.31
N GLN A 131 4.42 -12.09 18.60
CA GLN A 131 5.37 -12.71 17.67
C GLN A 131 4.68 -13.15 16.37
N ASP A 132 3.52 -13.77 16.47
CA ASP A 132 2.74 -14.19 15.30
C ASP A 132 2.33 -12.97 14.45
N TYR A 133 1.91 -11.88 15.10
CA TYR A 133 1.63 -10.62 14.41
C TYR A 133 2.86 -10.08 13.67
N LEU A 134 4.02 -10.04 14.30
CA LEU A 134 5.25 -9.59 13.66
C LEU A 134 5.60 -10.45 12.44
N HIS A 135 5.29 -11.73 12.49
CA HIS A 135 5.55 -12.68 11.41
C HIS A 135 4.53 -12.57 10.25
N HIS A 136 3.22 -12.55 10.57
CA HIS A 136 2.17 -12.68 9.55
C HIS A 136 0.88 -11.92 9.83
N GLY A 137 0.82 -10.99 10.80
CA GLY A 137 -0.41 -10.34 11.22
C GLY A 137 -0.74 -9.02 10.52
N PHE A 138 0.16 -8.46 9.72
CA PHE A 138 -0.04 -7.14 9.12
C PHE A 138 -0.95 -7.18 7.88
N TYR A 139 -0.82 -8.18 7.02
CA TYR A 139 -1.64 -8.32 5.82
C TYR A 139 -2.81 -9.28 6.06
N PRO A 140 -3.99 -9.06 5.44
CA PRO A 140 -5.18 -9.90 5.67
C PRO A 140 -5.04 -11.37 5.26
N PHE A 141 -4.00 -11.74 4.54
CA PHE A 141 -3.73 -13.12 4.09
C PHE A 141 -3.69 -14.15 5.23
N PHE A 142 -3.42 -13.72 6.47
CA PHE A 142 -3.45 -14.64 7.61
C PHE A 142 -4.83 -15.25 7.87
N THR A 143 -5.89 -14.62 7.39
CA THR A 143 -7.25 -15.17 7.50
C THR A 143 -7.52 -16.31 6.52
N GLU A 144 -6.69 -16.45 5.48
CA GLU A 144 -6.84 -17.48 4.45
C GLU A 144 -6.26 -18.83 4.87
N HIS A 145 -5.52 -18.90 6.00
CA HIS A 145 -4.86 -20.09 6.55
C HIS A 145 -3.98 -20.88 5.56
N ARG A 146 -3.53 -20.25 4.48
CA ARG A 146 -2.73 -20.88 3.41
C ARG A 146 -1.58 -19.99 2.97
N ASN A 147 -0.40 -20.57 2.91
CA ASN A 147 0.78 -20.02 2.22
C ASN A 147 0.99 -18.50 2.37
N TYR A 148 0.90 -17.96 3.59
CA TYR A 148 1.02 -16.52 3.85
C TYR A 148 2.25 -15.90 3.18
N SER A 149 3.44 -16.49 3.39
CA SER A 149 4.69 -15.98 2.83
C SER A 149 4.70 -15.99 1.30
N GLU A 150 4.11 -17.01 0.68
CA GLU A 150 4.00 -17.09 -0.77
C GLU A 150 3.04 -16.03 -1.33
N ASN A 151 1.89 -15.82 -0.69
CA ASN A 151 0.94 -14.78 -1.08
C ASN A 151 1.55 -13.39 -0.90
N LEU A 152 2.33 -13.18 0.15
CA LEU A 152 3.03 -11.92 0.38
C LEU A 152 4.12 -11.69 -0.68
N LEU A 153 4.91 -12.71 -1.02
CA LEU A 153 5.91 -12.63 -2.11
C LEU A 153 5.25 -12.34 -3.46
N LYS A 154 4.12 -12.98 -3.78
CA LYS A 154 3.35 -12.67 -5.01
C LYS A 154 2.88 -11.22 -5.02
N THR A 155 2.40 -10.70 -3.89
CA THR A 155 1.99 -9.30 -3.76
C THR A 155 3.16 -8.34 -3.94
N MET A 156 4.32 -8.62 -3.32
CA MET A 156 5.53 -7.81 -3.47
C MET A 156 6.01 -7.80 -4.93
N ASN A 157 5.99 -8.95 -5.59
CA ASN A 157 6.32 -9.05 -7.00
C ASN A 157 5.33 -8.24 -7.86
N MET A 158 4.03 -8.36 -7.62
CA MET A 158 3.02 -7.59 -8.34
C MET A 158 3.23 -6.07 -8.15
N MET A 159 3.52 -5.62 -6.93
CA MET A 159 3.82 -4.20 -6.65
C MET A 159 5.05 -3.71 -7.41
N THR A 160 6.11 -4.53 -7.51
CA THR A 160 7.35 -4.14 -8.18
C THR A 160 7.27 -4.30 -9.70
N GLU A 161 6.71 -5.40 -10.19
CA GLU A 161 6.70 -5.78 -11.61
C GLU A 161 5.56 -5.13 -12.41
N VAL A 162 4.46 -4.83 -11.74
CA VAL A 162 3.27 -4.27 -12.39
C VAL A 162 3.06 -2.83 -11.97
N ASP A 163 2.82 -2.60 -10.68
CA ASP A 163 2.37 -1.28 -10.22
C ASP A 163 3.46 -0.21 -10.38
N ILE A 164 4.69 -0.49 -9.93
CA ILE A 164 5.79 0.49 -10.06
C ILE A 164 6.11 0.74 -11.53
N LEU A 165 6.26 -0.31 -12.34
CA LEU A 165 6.60 -0.16 -13.75
C LEU A 165 5.51 0.60 -14.52
N LEU A 166 4.26 0.22 -14.33
CA LEU A 166 3.13 0.81 -15.06
C LEU A 166 2.89 2.27 -14.63
N ILE A 167 2.79 2.53 -13.32
CA ILE A 167 2.42 3.85 -12.80
C ILE A 167 3.57 4.85 -12.96
N LYS A 168 4.83 4.42 -12.79
CA LYS A 168 6.00 5.29 -12.96
C LYS A 168 6.59 5.24 -14.37
N GLN A 169 5.95 4.51 -15.30
CA GLN A 169 6.37 4.38 -16.71
C GLN A 169 7.84 3.98 -16.86
N ILE A 170 8.26 2.95 -16.10
CA ILE A 170 9.63 2.46 -16.07
C ILE A 170 9.76 1.29 -17.03
N GLU A 171 10.81 1.29 -17.86
CA GLU A 171 11.09 0.16 -18.75
C GLU A 171 11.45 -1.11 -17.97
N LEU A 172 10.95 -2.26 -18.43
CA LEU A 172 11.14 -3.57 -17.81
C LEU A 172 12.62 -3.93 -17.54
N LYS A 173 13.54 -3.45 -18.37
CA LYS A 173 14.99 -3.67 -18.24
C LYS A 173 15.56 -3.15 -16.89
N TYR A 174 14.89 -2.21 -16.22
CA TYR A 174 15.31 -1.67 -14.92
C TYR A 174 14.76 -2.43 -13.71
N LEU A 175 13.79 -3.32 -13.92
CA LEU A 175 13.19 -4.10 -12.84
C LEU A 175 14.21 -4.90 -12.01
N PRO A 176 15.21 -5.60 -12.60
CA PRO A 176 16.21 -6.32 -11.81
C PRO A 176 16.99 -5.40 -10.85
N LYS A 177 17.27 -4.16 -11.26
CA LYS A 177 17.96 -3.16 -10.43
C LYS A 177 17.10 -2.71 -9.24
N ILE A 178 15.78 -2.52 -9.46
CA ILE A 178 14.82 -2.16 -8.39
C ILE A 178 14.71 -3.31 -7.39
N LYS A 179 14.58 -4.55 -7.85
CA LYS A 179 14.52 -5.75 -6.99
C LYS A 179 15.81 -5.95 -6.21
N LYS A 180 16.97 -5.80 -6.86
CA LYS A 180 18.28 -5.88 -6.18
C LYS A 180 18.42 -4.80 -5.13
N LEU A 181 18.02 -3.56 -5.42
CA LEU A 181 18.02 -2.48 -4.44
C LEU A 181 17.12 -2.81 -3.24
N PHE A 182 15.91 -3.28 -3.48
CA PHE A 182 14.99 -3.65 -2.40
C PHE A 182 15.57 -4.75 -1.51
N TYR A 183 16.18 -5.77 -2.12
CA TYR A 183 16.88 -6.83 -1.39
C TYR A 183 18.02 -6.26 -0.55
N LEU A 184 18.91 -5.45 -1.10
CA LEU A 184 20.02 -4.83 -0.36
C LEU A 184 19.51 -4.02 0.84
N LEU A 185 18.45 -3.22 0.66
CA LEU A 185 17.83 -2.44 1.73
C LEU A 185 17.18 -3.33 2.81
N SER A 186 16.72 -4.52 2.45
CA SER A 186 16.13 -5.47 3.41
C SER A 186 17.17 -6.15 4.28
N VAL A 187 18.38 -6.36 3.75
CA VAL A 187 19.50 -7.03 4.46
C VAL A 187 20.24 -6.07 5.38
N GLU A 188 20.27 -4.80 5.03
CA GLU A 188 21.06 -3.79 5.75
C GLU A 188 20.44 -3.49 7.13
N ARG A 189 21.09 -3.94 8.19
CA ARG A 189 20.62 -3.66 9.56
C ARG A 189 20.73 -2.17 9.87
N GLN A 190 19.62 -1.44 9.80
CA GLN A 190 19.36 -0.10 10.37
C GLN A 190 20.48 0.95 10.25
N LYS A 191 21.32 0.89 9.24
CA LYS A 191 22.35 1.90 9.00
C LYS A 191 21.79 3.07 8.19
N THR A 192 22.43 4.21 8.32
CA THR A 192 22.23 5.32 7.39
C THR A 192 22.58 4.86 5.97
N PRO A 193 21.65 4.90 5.00
CA PRO A 193 21.91 4.34 3.68
C PRO A 193 23.07 5.04 2.99
N ASN A 194 24.03 4.26 2.48
CA ASN A 194 25.12 4.79 1.65
C ASN A 194 24.67 4.78 0.18
N ILE A 195 24.09 5.90 -0.28
CA ILE A 195 23.55 6.02 -1.65
C ILE A 195 24.62 5.81 -2.71
N SER A 196 25.89 6.18 -2.46
CA SER A 196 26.99 5.97 -3.41
C SER A 196 27.35 4.50 -3.56
N GLN A 197 27.39 3.77 -2.44
CA GLN A 197 27.61 2.32 -2.44
C GLN A 197 26.46 1.60 -3.15
N LEU A 198 25.21 1.90 -2.79
CA LEU A 198 24.04 1.32 -3.45
C LEU A 198 24.02 1.60 -4.95
N ALA A 199 24.47 2.79 -5.38
CA ALA A 199 24.57 3.14 -6.80
C ALA A 199 25.61 2.25 -7.53
N GLY A 200 26.75 1.98 -6.89
CA GLY A 200 27.74 1.02 -7.39
C GLY A 200 27.18 -0.40 -7.45
N ASP A 201 26.53 -0.86 -6.37
CA ASP A 201 26.02 -2.22 -6.24
C ASP A 201 24.96 -2.57 -7.29
N ILE A 202 24.15 -1.59 -7.72
CA ILE A 202 23.12 -1.78 -8.77
C ILE A 202 23.50 -1.14 -10.11
N GLU A 203 24.75 -0.71 -10.27
CA GLU A 203 25.31 -0.14 -11.51
C GLU A 203 24.45 0.98 -12.10
N THR A 204 24.22 2.05 -11.30
CA THR A 204 23.39 3.18 -11.72
C THR A 204 23.85 4.48 -11.05
N SER A 205 23.19 5.60 -11.39
CA SER A 205 23.47 6.88 -10.77
C SER A 205 22.85 7.01 -9.36
N ARG A 206 23.44 7.86 -8.52
CA ARG A 206 22.88 8.21 -7.19
C ARG A 206 21.47 8.78 -7.29
N ALA A 207 21.19 9.58 -8.32
CA ALA A 207 19.87 10.14 -8.56
C ALA A 207 18.85 9.03 -8.87
N THR A 208 19.21 8.05 -9.69
CA THR A 208 18.38 6.90 -10.01
C THR A 208 18.10 6.04 -8.77
N VAL A 209 19.11 5.79 -7.92
CA VAL A 209 18.91 5.10 -6.64
C VAL A 209 17.87 5.82 -5.78
N MET A 210 17.98 7.13 -5.63
CA MET A 210 17.01 7.92 -4.85
C MET A 210 15.60 7.84 -5.42
N ASN A 211 15.44 7.83 -6.75
CA ASN A 211 14.14 7.63 -7.38
C ASN A 211 13.59 6.23 -7.12
N TYR A 212 14.41 5.18 -7.22
CA TYR A 212 13.97 3.82 -6.92
C TYR A 212 13.58 3.64 -5.43
N ILE A 213 14.35 4.23 -4.51
CA ILE A 213 13.98 4.29 -3.08
C ILE A 213 12.60 4.96 -2.93
N LYS A 214 12.37 6.07 -3.64
CA LYS A 214 11.09 6.76 -3.63
C LYS A 214 9.95 5.87 -4.15
N TYR A 215 10.15 5.15 -5.24
CA TYR A 215 9.14 4.23 -5.79
C TYR A 215 8.82 3.08 -4.84
N LEU A 216 9.84 2.49 -4.20
CA LEU A 216 9.65 1.45 -3.17
C LEU A 216 8.91 2.00 -1.94
N ALA A 217 9.14 3.26 -1.57
CA ALA A 217 8.42 3.91 -0.48
C ALA A 217 6.96 4.21 -0.85
N ASP A 218 6.71 4.71 -2.07
CA ASP A 218 5.36 4.92 -2.59
C ASP A 218 4.58 3.59 -2.65
N ALA A 219 5.25 2.48 -3.01
CA ALA A 219 4.70 1.13 -2.98
C ALA A 219 4.51 0.55 -1.57
N ARG A 220 4.89 1.27 -0.52
CA ARG A 220 4.83 0.80 0.88
C ARG A 220 5.62 -0.49 1.13
N LEU A 221 6.71 -0.66 0.42
CA LEU A 221 7.67 -1.73 0.68
C LEU A 221 8.73 -1.28 1.70
N ILE A 222 9.05 0.01 1.71
CA ILE A 222 9.98 0.63 2.67
C ILE A 222 9.41 1.92 3.25
N ASN A 223 9.96 2.34 4.38
CA ASN A 223 9.76 3.64 5.00
C ASN A 223 11.06 4.45 4.95
N MET A 224 10.96 5.72 4.56
CA MET A 224 12.05 6.69 4.63
C MET A 224 11.87 7.57 5.88
N ILE A 225 12.87 7.62 6.74
CA ILE A 225 12.86 8.43 7.95
C ILE A 225 13.79 9.62 7.73
N TYR A 226 13.27 10.82 7.93
CA TYR A 226 14.00 12.07 7.78
C TYR A 226 14.11 12.80 9.13
N PRO A 227 15.17 13.61 9.32
CA PRO A 227 15.18 14.61 10.38
C PRO A 227 14.01 15.59 10.21
N VAL A 228 13.61 16.23 11.31
CA VAL A 228 12.54 17.23 11.28
C VAL A 228 12.89 18.35 10.28
N GLY A 229 11.92 18.75 9.47
CA GLY A 229 12.08 19.77 8.43
C GLY A 229 12.79 19.30 7.15
N GLN A 230 13.09 18.00 7.03
CA GLN A 230 13.67 17.43 5.81
C GLN A 230 12.72 16.41 5.18
N GLN A 231 12.80 16.29 3.85
CA GLN A 231 12.03 15.33 3.07
C GLN A 231 12.72 15.04 1.72
N PHE A 232 12.17 14.07 0.96
CA PHE A 232 12.61 13.86 -0.42
C PHE A 232 12.63 15.19 -1.21
N PRO A 233 13.64 15.45 -2.07
CA PRO A 233 14.68 14.54 -2.59
C PRO A 233 15.97 14.44 -1.75
N LYS A 234 16.01 14.97 -0.53
CA LYS A 234 17.18 14.78 0.34
C LYS A 234 17.32 13.30 0.73
N LYS A 235 18.55 12.91 1.06
CA LYS A 235 18.86 11.58 1.54
C LYS A 235 18.16 11.33 2.89
N PRO A 236 17.42 10.22 3.07
CA PRO A 236 16.83 9.88 4.36
C PRO A 236 17.93 9.52 5.39
N ALA A 237 17.66 9.78 6.66
CA ALA A 237 18.54 9.37 7.75
C ALA A 237 18.52 7.86 7.94
N LYS A 238 17.34 7.23 7.76
CA LYS A 238 17.19 5.77 7.81
C LYS A 238 16.20 5.31 6.74
N ILE A 239 16.41 4.07 6.27
CA ILE A 239 15.44 3.33 5.46
C ILE A 239 15.15 2.03 6.20
N MET A 240 13.88 1.68 6.30
CA MET A 240 13.40 0.46 6.96
C MET A 240 12.36 -0.21 6.07
N LEU A 241 12.21 -1.52 6.18
CA LEU A 241 11.05 -2.21 5.61
C LEU A 241 9.76 -1.61 6.18
N HIS A 242 8.71 -1.58 5.39
CA HIS A 242 7.43 -0.98 5.79
C HIS A 242 6.81 -1.68 7.00
N ASN A 243 6.98 -2.98 7.09
CA ASN A 243 6.56 -3.80 8.24
C ASN A 243 7.44 -5.05 8.36
N SER A 244 7.36 -5.72 9.52
CA SER A 244 8.16 -6.91 9.83
C SER A 244 7.80 -8.11 8.96
N ASN A 245 6.55 -8.25 8.51
CA ASN A 245 6.15 -9.40 7.70
C ASN A 245 6.93 -9.50 6.38
N LEU A 246 7.30 -8.34 5.77
CA LEU A 246 8.14 -8.31 4.58
C LEU A 246 9.52 -8.93 4.84
N MET A 247 10.08 -8.73 6.03
CA MET A 247 11.35 -9.33 6.41
C MET A 247 11.25 -10.86 6.44
N TYR A 248 10.20 -11.39 7.06
CA TYR A 248 9.99 -12.84 7.15
C TYR A 248 9.67 -13.49 5.79
N ALA A 249 9.07 -12.75 4.86
CA ALA A 249 8.84 -13.22 3.50
C ALA A 249 10.13 -13.27 2.67
N ILE A 250 11.04 -12.30 2.84
CA ILE A 250 12.32 -12.23 2.11
C ILE A 250 13.34 -13.21 2.70
N TYR A 251 13.37 -13.32 4.02
CA TYR A 251 14.26 -14.21 4.76
C TYR A 251 13.43 -15.21 5.57
N PRO A 252 13.07 -16.35 5.01
CA PRO A 252 12.51 -17.43 5.82
C PRO A 252 13.56 -17.82 6.85
N ILE A 253 13.38 -17.37 8.08
CA ILE A 253 14.20 -17.81 9.23
C ILE A 253 13.90 -19.29 9.42
N LYS A 254 14.92 -20.11 9.18
CA LYS A 254 14.85 -21.54 9.45
C LYS A 254 14.81 -21.78 10.94
#